data_01e407be6cb8bb226ef9f832c19ef54c
#
_entry.id   01e407be6cb8bb226ef9f832c19ef54c
#
_cell.length_a   1.000
_cell.length_b   1.000
_cell.length_c   1.000
_cell.angle_alpha   90.00
_cell.angle_beta   90.00
_cell.angle_gamma   90.00
#
_symmetry.space_group_name_H-M   'P 1'
#
loop_
_entity.id
_entity.type
_entity.pdbx_description
1 polymer ?
#
loop_
_entity_poly.entity_id
_entity_poly.type
_entity_poly.pdbx_seq_one_letter_code
_entity_poly.pdbx_strand_id
1 'polypeptide(L)'
;MKKINMIMMGLMLGASSLYAQPGSVQKLAKSVFTLTTFNQKGDIIASTQGVFIDNKGTAISTFKPFVGAVKASVVDASGKSIPVEAIMGADELYDVAKFRINASTVAAPIATKESAAGDKVWLVPYSIKKPAYQQEDISSVEKFKTTYNYYIFSNSAPENAVGCPFANKNGQVIGLMHSNGQVTAIDANYAKQLKVTGLSSLDAALRETTIRTALPDTENEAMTMMTLKKGQTTADEYEKYSDEFISKFPTSAFGYKEKAAYLTDKAEYDAAAKLMEEGIKKSAAKDEAHSNYADLIYQKIIYKGDSVYKDWTLDKAIACLLYT
;
A
#
# COMPACT_ATOMS: atom_id res chain seq x y z
N MET A 1 42.50 51.12 -31.35
CA MET A 1 42.96 50.10 -30.39
C MET A 1 41.96 50.08 -29.23
N LYS A 2 41.00 49.14 -29.24
CA LYS A 2 39.99 48.97 -28.14
C LYS A 2 40.53 47.94 -27.14
N LYS A 3 40.69 48.34 -25.90
CA LYS A 3 41.08 47.47 -24.82
C LYS A 3 39.87 46.63 -24.40
N ILE A 4 40.00 45.30 -24.51
CA ILE A 4 39.03 44.32 -24.03
C ILE A 4 39.35 44.09 -22.56
N ASN A 5 38.48 44.57 -21.68
CA ASN A 5 38.50 44.21 -20.28
C ASN A 5 37.89 42.79 -20.09
N MET A 6 38.75 41.84 -19.82
CA MET A 6 38.37 40.46 -19.49
C MET A 6 37.96 40.43 -18.00
N ILE A 7 36.65 40.39 -17.75
CA ILE A 7 36.09 40.16 -16.41
C ILE A 7 36.28 38.69 -16.09
N MET A 8 37.22 38.42 -15.21
CA MET A 8 37.45 37.08 -14.66
C MET A 8 36.34 36.79 -13.63
N MET A 9 35.28 36.09 -14.06
CA MET A 9 34.19 35.65 -13.23
C MET A 9 34.68 34.42 -12.45
N GLY A 10 35.07 34.66 -11.17
CA GLY A 10 35.50 33.61 -10.27
C GLY A 10 34.35 32.63 -9.99
N LEU A 11 34.46 31.40 -10.49
CA LEU A 11 33.63 30.29 -10.06
C LEU A 11 33.99 29.99 -8.62
N MET A 12 33.18 30.44 -7.68
CA MET A 12 33.16 29.85 -6.35
C MET A 12 32.55 28.46 -6.47
N LEU A 13 33.38 27.46 -6.69
CA LEU A 13 33.06 26.07 -6.41
C LEU A 13 32.88 25.97 -4.87
N GLY A 14 31.63 26.01 -4.41
CA GLY A 14 31.28 25.58 -3.07
C GLY A 14 31.79 24.16 -2.89
N ALA A 15 32.82 24.01 -2.07
CA ALA A 15 33.29 22.70 -1.64
C ALA A 15 32.18 22.03 -0.81
N SER A 16 31.23 21.40 -1.46
CA SER A 16 30.42 20.37 -0.81
C SER A 16 31.41 19.28 -0.42
N SER A 17 31.68 19.18 0.89
CA SER A 17 32.44 18.10 1.48
C SER A 17 31.81 16.79 1.08
N LEU A 18 32.42 16.10 0.11
CA LEU A 18 32.09 14.74 -0.29
C LEU A 18 32.46 13.80 0.87
N TYR A 19 31.66 13.80 1.93
CA TYR A 19 31.73 12.74 2.89
C TYR A 19 31.35 11.44 2.19
N ALA A 20 32.26 10.46 2.19
CA ALA A 20 31.99 9.15 1.64
C ALA A 20 30.78 8.53 2.37
N GLN A 21 29.69 8.37 1.65
CA GLN A 21 28.48 7.76 2.21
C GLN A 21 28.80 6.32 2.63
N PRO A 22 28.32 5.86 3.80
CA PRO A 22 28.45 4.47 4.19
C PRO A 22 27.89 3.54 3.12
N GLY A 23 28.57 2.42 2.86
CA GLY A 23 28.10 1.44 1.86
C GLY A 23 26.70 0.88 2.19
N SER A 24 26.32 0.90 3.47
CA SER A 24 24.96 0.57 3.94
C SER A 24 23.90 1.53 3.41
N VAL A 25 24.18 2.85 3.43
CA VAL A 25 23.31 3.90 2.89
C VAL A 25 23.18 3.77 1.36
N GLN A 26 24.26 3.43 0.66
CA GLN A 26 24.24 3.21 -0.78
C GLN A 26 23.34 2.00 -1.16
N LYS A 27 23.32 0.95 -0.36
CA LYS A 27 22.44 -0.21 -0.58
C LYS A 27 20.97 0.15 -0.46
N LEU A 28 20.62 1.09 0.43
CA LEU A 28 19.24 1.54 0.64
C LEU A 28 18.63 2.16 -0.61
N ALA A 29 19.42 2.80 -1.48
CA ALA A 29 18.93 3.41 -2.73
C ALA A 29 18.16 2.41 -3.64
N LYS A 30 18.44 1.11 -3.53
CA LYS A 30 17.71 0.06 -4.28
C LYS A 30 16.28 -0.15 -3.78
N SER A 31 15.96 0.32 -2.58
CA SER A 31 14.64 0.22 -1.98
C SER A 31 13.80 1.49 -2.17
N VAL A 32 14.39 2.57 -2.71
CA VAL A 32 13.71 3.85 -2.92
C VAL A 32 13.05 3.86 -4.30
N PHE A 33 11.84 4.41 -4.37
CA PHE A 33 11.07 4.55 -5.61
C PHE A 33 10.47 5.95 -5.74
N THR A 34 10.00 6.28 -6.96
CA THR A 34 9.11 7.40 -7.21
C THR A 34 7.68 6.90 -7.30
N LEU A 35 6.76 7.53 -6.57
CA LEU A 35 5.32 7.32 -6.63
C LEU A 35 4.70 8.42 -7.48
N THR A 36 3.85 8.05 -8.44
CA THR A 36 3.04 8.98 -9.23
C THR A 36 1.57 8.57 -9.15
N THR A 37 0.70 9.54 -8.89
CA THR A 37 -0.75 9.34 -8.79
C THR A 37 -1.49 10.05 -9.91
N PHE A 38 -2.65 9.52 -10.29
CA PHE A 38 -3.40 9.94 -11.46
C PHE A 38 -4.88 10.13 -11.11
N ASN A 39 -5.49 11.16 -11.71
CA ASN A 39 -6.93 11.40 -11.65
C ASN A 39 -7.70 10.49 -12.64
N GLN A 40 -9.03 10.63 -12.67
CA GLN A 40 -9.89 9.84 -13.55
C GLN A 40 -9.65 10.11 -15.05
N LYS A 41 -9.12 11.27 -15.42
CA LYS A 41 -8.75 11.61 -16.81
C LYS A 41 -7.39 11.04 -17.21
N GLY A 42 -6.63 10.48 -16.26
CA GLY A 42 -5.26 10.00 -16.47
C GLY A 42 -4.20 11.08 -16.30
N ASP A 43 -4.56 12.30 -15.88
CA ASP A 43 -3.59 13.36 -15.60
C ASP A 43 -2.87 13.08 -14.29
N ILE A 44 -1.62 13.48 -14.20
CA ILE A 44 -0.82 13.37 -12.98
C ILE A 44 -1.36 14.37 -11.94
N ILE A 45 -1.72 13.85 -10.76
CA ILE A 45 -2.07 14.68 -9.58
C ILE A 45 -0.79 15.13 -8.89
N ALA A 46 0.08 14.16 -8.55
CA ALA A 46 1.30 14.41 -7.81
C ALA A 46 2.34 13.33 -8.08
N SER A 47 3.61 13.69 -7.84
CA SER A 47 4.73 12.77 -7.74
C SER A 47 5.46 13.00 -6.43
N THR A 48 5.82 11.92 -5.75
CA THR A 48 6.56 11.90 -4.50
C THR A 48 7.52 10.72 -4.50
N GLN A 49 8.21 10.50 -3.40
CA GLN A 49 9.09 9.35 -3.24
C GLN A 49 8.62 8.46 -2.08
N GLY A 50 9.24 7.32 -1.95
CA GLY A 50 8.95 6.39 -0.87
C GLY A 50 9.96 5.26 -0.82
N VAL A 51 9.74 4.31 0.07
CA VAL A 51 10.65 3.19 0.30
C VAL A 51 9.90 1.88 0.50
N PHE A 52 10.40 0.81 -0.13
CA PHE A 52 9.92 -0.55 0.13
C PHE A 52 10.43 -1.06 1.48
N ILE A 53 9.54 -1.64 2.27
CA ILE A 53 9.84 -2.08 3.64
C ILE A 53 9.86 -3.60 3.82
N ASP A 54 9.50 -4.34 2.77
CA ASP A 54 9.67 -5.79 2.69
C ASP A 54 10.02 -6.25 1.27
N ASN A 55 10.15 -7.54 1.06
CA ASN A 55 10.45 -8.13 -0.25
C ASN A 55 9.21 -8.56 -1.05
N LYS A 56 8.02 -8.24 -0.57
CA LYS A 56 6.71 -8.62 -1.16
C LYS A 56 5.96 -7.43 -1.73
N GLY A 57 6.60 -6.25 -1.81
CA GLY A 57 6.01 -5.07 -2.40
C GLY A 57 5.31 -4.12 -1.42
N THR A 58 5.45 -4.34 -0.10
CA THR A 58 4.94 -3.37 0.88
C THR A 58 5.83 -2.13 0.90
N ALA A 59 5.20 -0.97 0.85
CA ALA A 59 5.84 0.32 0.71
C ALA A 59 5.24 1.36 1.67
N ILE A 60 6.04 2.36 2.03
CA ILE A 60 5.61 3.56 2.75
C ILE A 60 5.99 4.81 1.97
N SER A 61 5.12 5.83 2.00
CA SER A 61 5.30 7.13 1.37
C SER A 61 4.42 8.18 2.06
N THR A 62 4.34 9.38 1.49
CA THR A 62 3.38 10.40 1.94
C THR A 62 1.97 10.07 1.44
N PHE A 63 0.93 10.55 2.16
CA PHE A 63 -0.48 10.27 1.85
C PHE A 63 -1.09 11.28 0.87
N LYS A 64 -0.76 12.56 1.00
CA LYS A 64 -1.34 13.65 0.17
C LYS A 64 -1.42 13.34 -1.33
N PRO A 65 -0.43 12.68 -1.97
CA PRO A 65 -0.54 12.31 -3.38
C PRO A 65 -1.72 11.40 -3.71
N PHE A 66 -2.25 10.65 -2.75
CA PHE A 66 -3.38 9.75 -2.97
C PHE A 66 -4.75 10.45 -2.94
N VAL A 67 -4.83 11.68 -2.42
CA VAL A 67 -6.07 12.45 -2.37
C VAL A 67 -6.58 12.74 -3.79
N GLY A 68 -7.82 12.33 -4.09
CA GLY A 68 -8.42 12.42 -5.42
C GLY A 68 -7.85 11.44 -6.46
N ALA A 69 -6.92 10.57 -6.08
CA ALA A 69 -6.32 9.61 -7.00
C ALA A 69 -7.25 8.42 -7.25
N VAL A 70 -7.34 8.01 -8.52
CA VAL A 70 -8.01 6.78 -8.94
C VAL A 70 -7.02 5.69 -9.32
N LYS A 71 -5.76 6.06 -9.54
CA LYS A 71 -4.66 5.16 -9.92
C LYS A 71 -3.35 5.71 -9.40
N ALA A 72 -2.45 4.81 -9.05
CA ALA A 72 -1.07 5.15 -8.71
C ALA A 72 -0.11 4.11 -9.29
N SER A 73 1.13 4.52 -9.55
CA SER A 73 2.22 3.64 -9.94
C SER A 73 3.52 4.07 -9.27
N VAL A 74 4.38 3.11 -9.01
CA VAL A 74 5.76 3.36 -8.58
C VAL A 74 6.73 3.09 -9.71
N VAL A 75 7.84 3.85 -9.74
CA VAL A 75 8.99 3.52 -10.58
C VAL A 75 10.12 3.12 -9.65
N ASP A 76 10.54 1.87 -9.73
CA ASP A 76 11.59 1.30 -8.88
C ASP A 76 13.01 1.74 -9.30
N ALA A 77 14.01 1.36 -8.53
CA ALA A 77 15.40 1.70 -8.79
C ALA A 77 15.96 1.13 -10.11
N SER A 78 15.26 0.19 -10.76
CA SER A 78 15.59 -0.32 -12.09
C SER A 78 14.92 0.48 -13.22
N GLY A 79 14.04 1.43 -12.89
CA GLY A 79 13.24 2.20 -13.84
C GLY A 79 11.96 1.49 -14.28
N LYS A 80 11.58 0.37 -13.64
CA LYS A 80 10.35 -0.35 -13.95
C LYS A 80 9.16 0.33 -13.30
N SER A 81 8.11 0.61 -14.09
CA SER A 81 6.83 1.11 -13.60
C SER A 81 5.93 -0.05 -13.18
N ILE A 82 5.39 0.02 -11.97
CA ILE A 82 4.56 -1.03 -11.36
C ILE A 82 3.34 -0.36 -10.73
N PRO A 83 2.11 -0.82 -11.02
CA PRO A 83 0.91 -0.23 -10.43
C PRO A 83 0.82 -0.50 -8.93
N VAL A 84 0.28 0.46 -8.19
CA VAL A 84 -0.13 0.26 -6.80
C VAL A 84 -1.38 -0.63 -6.80
N GLU A 85 -1.33 -1.69 -6.00
CA GLU A 85 -2.40 -2.67 -5.92
C GLU A 85 -3.47 -2.24 -4.90
N ALA A 86 -3.03 -1.87 -3.69
CA ALA A 86 -3.95 -1.50 -2.62
C ALA A 86 -3.26 -0.64 -1.54
N ILE A 87 -4.03 0.23 -0.90
CA ILE A 87 -3.62 0.97 0.29
C ILE A 87 -3.84 0.07 1.51
N MET A 88 -2.83 -0.05 2.35
CA MET A 88 -2.82 -0.87 3.57
C MET A 88 -3.00 -0.06 4.85
N GLY A 89 -3.07 1.25 4.75
CA GLY A 89 -3.30 2.19 5.83
C GLY A 89 -2.83 3.59 5.45
N ALA A 90 -3.48 4.59 6.01
CA ALA A 90 -3.15 5.99 5.80
C ALA A 90 -3.38 6.79 7.09
N ASP A 91 -2.68 7.91 7.21
CA ASP A 91 -2.92 8.93 8.22
C ASP A 91 -2.72 10.29 7.57
N GLU A 92 -3.82 11.04 7.44
CA GLU A 92 -3.83 12.35 6.79
C GLU A 92 -3.10 13.41 7.64
N LEU A 93 -3.27 13.37 8.96
CA LEU A 93 -2.68 14.35 9.87
C LEU A 93 -1.14 14.32 9.82
N TYR A 94 -0.58 13.13 9.80
CA TYR A 94 0.88 12.93 9.72
C TYR A 94 1.37 12.72 8.29
N ASP A 95 0.48 12.79 7.29
CA ASP A 95 0.77 12.68 5.87
C ASP A 95 1.60 11.43 5.54
N VAL A 96 1.16 10.26 5.97
CA VAL A 96 1.82 8.99 5.68
C VAL A 96 0.84 7.96 5.15
N ALA A 97 1.30 7.15 4.19
CA ALA A 97 0.57 6.02 3.64
C ALA A 97 1.43 4.77 3.60
N LYS A 98 0.81 3.64 3.86
CA LYS A 98 1.34 2.31 3.61
C LYS A 98 0.50 1.65 2.53
N PHE A 99 1.16 1.09 1.53
CA PHE A 99 0.48 0.45 0.39
C PHE A 99 1.30 -0.73 -0.11
N ARG A 100 0.74 -1.48 -1.05
CA ARG A 100 1.44 -2.59 -1.66
C ARG A 100 1.36 -2.53 -3.19
N ILE A 101 2.41 -3.09 -3.81
CA ILE A 101 2.47 -3.42 -5.24
C ILE A 101 2.60 -4.94 -5.39
N ASN A 102 2.23 -5.47 -6.55
CA ASN A 102 2.42 -6.89 -6.84
C ASN A 102 3.75 -7.11 -7.56
N ALA A 103 4.85 -7.07 -6.81
CA ALA A 103 6.20 -7.37 -7.29
C ALA A 103 7.15 -7.72 -6.15
N SER A 104 8.21 -8.44 -6.50
CA SER A 104 9.34 -8.61 -5.57
C SER A 104 10.16 -7.34 -5.48
N THR A 105 10.53 -6.93 -4.28
CA THR A 105 11.20 -5.66 -3.97
C THR A 105 12.43 -5.86 -3.10
N VAL A 106 13.27 -4.84 -3.02
CA VAL A 106 14.39 -4.81 -2.08
C VAL A 106 13.94 -4.09 -0.82
N ALA A 107 13.89 -4.82 0.30
CA ALA A 107 13.45 -4.28 1.57
C ALA A 107 14.48 -3.29 2.16
N ALA A 108 14.02 -2.12 2.59
CA ALA A 108 14.78 -1.22 3.43
C ALA A 108 14.69 -1.67 4.89
N PRO A 109 15.78 -1.78 5.61
CA PRO A 109 15.73 -2.00 7.06
C PRO A 109 15.22 -0.74 7.75
N ILE A 110 14.23 -0.88 8.64
CA ILE A 110 13.73 0.21 9.47
C ILE A 110 14.51 0.22 10.78
N ALA A 111 14.90 1.41 11.25
CA ALA A 111 15.63 1.56 12.50
C ALA A 111 14.75 1.14 13.69
N THR A 112 15.29 0.28 14.54
CA THR A 112 14.65 -0.12 15.81
C THR A 112 15.10 0.72 16.99
N LYS A 113 16.27 1.38 16.84
CA LYS A 113 16.82 2.31 17.83
C LYS A 113 16.54 3.74 17.37
N GLU A 114 16.08 4.56 18.29
CA GLU A 114 15.84 5.98 18.07
C GLU A 114 17.14 6.73 17.75
N SER A 115 17.04 7.71 16.85
CA SER A 115 18.08 8.71 16.64
C SER A 115 17.80 9.93 17.50
N ALA A 116 18.87 10.62 17.93
CA ALA A 116 18.79 11.77 18.82
C ALA A 116 19.21 13.06 18.10
N ALA A 117 18.93 14.21 18.72
CA ALA A 117 19.47 15.49 18.27
C ALA A 117 21.01 15.42 18.23
N GLY A 118 21.61 15.97 17.17
CA GLY A 118 23.04 15.90 16.87
C GLY A 118 23.49 14.66 16.10
N ASP A 119 22.63 13.64 15.95
CA ASP A 119 22.96 12.49 15.09
C ASP A 119 22.99 12.89 13.61
N LYS A 120 23.99 12.35 12.90
CA LYS A 120 24.12 12.50 11.45
C LYS A 120 23.33 11.42 10.73
N VAL A 121 22.51 11.86 9.77
CA VAL A 121 21.69 10.98 8.92
C VAL A 121 21.85 11.36 7.45
N TRP A 122 21.39 10.51 6.57
CA TRP A 122 21.48 10.70 5.12
C TRP A 122 20.09 10.68 4.51
N LEU A 123 19.75 11.75 3.79
CA LEU A 123 18.62 11.76 2.86
C LEU A 123 19.00 10.94 1.63
N VAL A 124 18.16 9.96 1.27
CA VAL A 124 18.42 9.03 0.16
C VAL A 124 17.35 9.21 -0.92
N PRO A 125 17.58 10.09 -1.91
CA PRO A 125 16.62 10.32 -2.97
C PRO A 125 16.62 9.18 -3.99
N TYR A 126 15.47 9.01 -4.64
CA TYR A 126 15.36 8.12 -5.79
C TYR A 126 16.30 8.52 -6.94
N SER A 127 16.92 7.54 -7.56
CA SER A 127 17.67 7.72 -8.80
C SER A 127 17.89 6.39 -9.53
N ILE A 128 17.66 6.38 -10.83
CA ILE A 128 17.99 5.24 -11.71
C ILE A 128 19.51 5.06 -11.87
N LYS A 129 20.28 6.14 -11.74
CA LYS A 129 21.74 6.11 -11.93
C LYS A 129 22.46 6.11 -10.59
N LYS A 130 22.81 7.28 -10.08
CA LYS A 130 23.52 7.48 -8.82
C LYS A 130 22.77 8.53 -8.00
N PRO A 131 22.24 8.17 -6.80
CA PRO A 131 21.58 9.12 -5.93
C PRO A 131 22.53 10.25 -5.48
N ALA A 132 21.97 11.45 -5.38
CA ALA A 132 22.66 12.58 -4.77
C ALA A 132 22.35 12.57 -3.26
N TYR A 133 23.08 11.77 -2.49
CA TYR A 133 22.93 11.68 -1.06
C TYR A 133 23.24 13.02 -0.39
N GLN A 134 22.41 13.41 0.58
CA GLN A 134 22.64 14.61 1.39
C GLN A 134 22.76 14.18 2.85
N GLN A 135 23.85 14.61 3.52
CA GLN A 135 24.02 14.38 4.95
C GLN A 135 23.39 15.54 5.72
N GLU A 136 22.61 15.20 6.74
CA GLU A 136 21.90 16.14 7.60
C GLU A 136 22.17 15.85 9.05
N ASP A 137 22.14 16.91 9.89
CA ASP A 137 22.15 16.79 11.33
C ASP A 137 20.73 16.94 11.87
N ILE A 138 20.31 16.04 12.75
CA ILE A 138 19.03 16.16 13.46
C ILE A 138 19.13 17.32 14.45
N SER A 139 18.35 18.38 14.27
CA SER A 139 18.34 19.55 15.14
C SER A 139 17.60 19.28 16.45
N SER A 140 16.42 18.65 16.34
CA SER A 140 15.62 18.26 17.49
C SER A 140 14.74 17.06 17.16
N VAL A 141 14.27 16.40 18.20
CA VAL A 141 13.34 15.28 18.12
C VAL A 141 12.18 15.54 19.06
N GLU A 142 10.97 15.54 18.50
CA GLU A 142 9.74 15.65 19.26
C GLU A 142 9.04 14.28 19.26
N LYS A 143 8.17 14.05 20.26
CA LYS A 143 7.35 12.84 20.33
C LYS A 143 5.94 13.14 19.84
N PHE A 144 5.37 12.22 19.03
CA PHE A 144 3.95 12.23 18.71
C PHE A 144 3.33 10.85 19.02
N LYS A 145 2.04 10.82 19.28
CA LYS A 145 1.33 9.61 19.73
C LYS A 145 2.11 8.87 20.85
N THR A 146 2.78 9.62 21.71
CA THR A 146 3.61 9.20 22.86
C THR A 146 4.85 8.36 22.54
N THR A 147 4.89 7.63 21.44
CA THR A 147 5.91 6.61 21.14
C THR A 147 6.81 6.98 19.96
N TYR A 148 6.25 7.62 18.93
CA TYR A 148 6.96 7.85 17.68
C TYR A 148 7.69 9.18 17.64
N ASN A 149 8.70 9.28 16.78
CA ASN A 149 9.56 10.44 16.66
C ASN A 149 9.16 11.33 15.48
N TYR A 150 9.17 12.64 15.73
CA TYR A 150 9.11 13.68 14.73
C TYR A 150 10.49 14.34 14.70
N TYR A 151 11.23 14.12 13.63
CA TYR A 151 12.59 14.65 13.48
C TYR A 151 12.53 16.00 12.79
N ILE A 152 13.34 16.96 13.28
CA ILE A 152 13.45 18.32 12.74
C ILE A 152 14.89 18.54 12.32
N PHE A 153 15.08 19.14 11.14
CA PHE A 153 16.39 19.42 10.55
C PHE A 153 16.59 20.92 10.33
N SER A 154 17.84 21.39 10.40
CA SER A 154 18.17 22.82 10.24
C SER A 154 18.31 23.24 8.78
N ASN A 155 18.65 22.30 7.89
CA ASN A 155 18.93 22.59 6.50
C ASN A 155 17.66 22.54 5.65
N SER A 156 17.70 23.20 4.49
CA SER A 156 16.69 23.05 3.45
C SER A 156 16.97 21.80 2.62
N ALA A 157 15.93 21.09 2.21
CA ALA A 157 16.02 20.02 1.24
C ALA A 157 15.21 20.38 -0.02
N PRO A 158 15.56 19.78 -1.18
CA PRO A 158 14.79 19.99 -2.40
C PRO A 158 13.32 19.55 -2.23
N GLU A 159 12.38 20.31 -2.78
CA GLU A 159 10.95 19.93 -2.74
C GLU A 159 10.66 18.56 -3.33
N ASN A 160 11.40 18.18 -4.38
CA ASN A 160 11.28 16.85 -4.99
C ASN A 160 11.82 15.71 -4.13
N ALA A 161 12.35 15.98 -2.94
CA ALA A 161 12.78 15.00 -1.97
C ALA A 161 11.69 14.60 -0.96
N VAL A 162 10.48 15.16 -1.06
CA VAL A 162 9.37 14.75 -0.19
C VAL A 162 9.09 13.26 -0.36
N GLY A 163 8.95 12.56 0.78
CA GLY A 163 8.81 11.11 0.84
C GLY A 163 10.12 10.32 0.79
N CYS A 164 11.27 10.96 0.50
CA CYS A 164 12.57 10.28 0.59
C CYS A 164 12.83 9.77 2.00
N PRO A 165 13.44 8.60 2.15
CA PRO A 165 13.88 8.14 3.46
C PRO A 165 15.10 8.89 3.97
N PHE A 166 15.07 9.24 5.25
CA PHE A 166 16.27 9.52 6.03
C PHE A 166 16.79 8.23 6.64
N ALA A 167 18.08 7.97 6.53
CA ALA A 167 18.74 6.79 7.07
C ALA A 167 19.88 7.12 8.02
N ASN A 168 20.03 6.31 9.07
CA ASN A 168 21.18 6.36 9.96
C ASN A 168 22.45 5.78 9.27
N LYS A 169 23.61 5.86 9.92
CA LYS A 169 24.89 5.35 9.41
C LYS A 169 24.89 3.86 9.05
N ASN A 170 23.96 3.09 9.60
CA ASN A 170 23.79 1.66 9.33
C ASN A 170 22.90 1.40 8.12
N GLY A 171 22.41 2.44 7.43
CA GLY A 171 21.48 2.35 6.30
C GLY A 171 20.06 1.96 6.71
N GLN A 172 19.70 2.13 7.98
CA GLN A 172 18.35 1.88 8.48
C GLN A 172 17.53 3.16 8.39
N VAL A 173 16.32 3.06 7.83
CA VAL A 173 15.40 4.19 7.68
C VAL A 173 14.88 4.61 9.03
N ILE A 174 15.05 5.88 9.39
CA ILE A 174 14.51 6.48 10.61
C ILE A 174 13.16 7.17 10.38
N GLY A 175 12.95 7.74 9.17
CA GLY A 175 11.73 8.46 8.84
C GLY A 175 11.65 8.83 7.37
N LEU A 176 10.48 9.37 6.98
CA LEU A 176 10.20 9.89 5.64
C LEU A 176 10.21 11.43 5.68
N MET A 177 10.88 12.03 4.71
CA MET A 177 11.02 13.48 4.59
C MET A 177 9.70 14.16 4.27
N HIS A 178 9.40 15.23 5.02
CA HIS A 178 8.36 16.21 4.75
C HIS A 178 8.93 17.62 4.66
N SER A 179 8.25 18.50 3.94
CA SER A 179 8.62 19.91 3.81
C SER A 179 7.41 20.79 3.95
N ASN A 180 7.34 21.52 5.07
CA ASN A 180 6.31 22.54 5.35
C ASN A 180 7.00 23.84 5.81
N GLY A 181 7.85 24.39 4.93
CA GLY A 181 8.71 25.53 5.29
C GLY A 181 9.93 25.15 6.13
N GLN A 182 9.96 23.95 6.69
CA GLN A 182 11.06 23.33 7.38
C GLN A 182 11.18 21.86 6.97
N VAL A 183 12.41 21.33 6.92
CA VAL A 183 12.66 19.91 6.67
C VAL A 183 12.39 19.14 7.95
N THR A 184 11.50 18.16 7.85
CA THR A 184 11.13 17.28 8.95
C THR A 184 11.06 15.83 8.48
N ALA A 185 10.98 14.87 9.40
CA ALA A 185 10.67 13.50 9.03
C ALA A 185 9.74 12.85 10.07
N ILE A 186 8.78 12.12 9.56
CA ILE A 186 7.88 11.26 10.34
C ILE A 186 8.56 9.90 10.54
N ASP A 187 8.51 9.38 11.74
CA ASP A 187 9.07 8.07 12.10
C ASP A 187 8.58 6.95 11.16
N ALA A 188 9.51 6.25 10.54
CA ALA A 188 9.19 5.16 9.62
C ALA A 188 8.50 3.98 10.32
N ASN A 189 8.70 3.79 11.63
CA ASN A 189 7.98 2.77 12.39
C ASN A 189 6.50 3.10 12.49
N TYR A 190 6.14 4.39 12.59
CA TYR A 190 4.75 4.80 12.55
C TYR A 190 4.09 4.43 11.21
N ALA A 191 4.70 4.84 10.09
CA ALA A 191 4.19 4.49 8.77
C ALA A 191 4.10 2.96 8.54
N LYS A 192 5.10 2.20 9.01
CA LYS A 192 5.14 0.74 8.95
C LYS A 192 3.98 0.09 9.71
N GLN A 193 3.56 0.65 10.85
CA GLN A 193 2.49 0.09 11.69
C GLN A 193 1.08 0.44 11.22
N LEU A 194 0.93 1.36 10.26
CA LEU A 194 -0.37 1.63 9.67
C LEU A 194 -1.00 0.35 9.17
N LYS A 195 -2.29 0.18 9.47
CA LYS A 195 -3.09 -0.98 9.06
C LYS A 195 -4.53 -0.57 8.83
N VAL A 196 -5.19 -1.31 7.98
CA VAL A 196 -6.63 -1.26 7.82
C VAL A 196 -7.31 -2.14 8.86
N THR A 197 -8.54 -1.76 9.22
CA THR A 197 -9.42 -2.49 10.14
C THR A 197 -10.75 -2.78 9.45
N GLY A 198 -11.63 -3.52 10.08
CA GLY A 198 -12.98 -3.80 9.56
C GLY A 198 -13.79 -2.53 9.26
N LEU A 199 -13.53 -1.44 9.99
CA LEU A 199 -14.22 -0.16 9.81
C LEU A 199 -13.48 0.82 8.89
N SER A 200 -12.36 0.43 8.29
CA SER A 200 -11.56 1.33 7.44
C SER A 200 -12.28 1.81 6.18
N SER A 201 -13.36 1.14 5.76
CA SER A 201 -14.25 1.68 4.70
C SER A 201 -14.95 2.99 5.09
N LEU A 202 -15.01 3.30 6.39
CA LEU A 202 -15.59 4.53 6.94
C LEU A 202 -14.53 5.58 7.28
N ASP A 203 -13.24 5.25 7.17
CA ASP A 203 -12.12 6.15 7.43
C ASP A 203 -12.12 7.32 6.43
N ALA A 204 -12.11 8.55 6.93
CA ALA A 204 -12.15 9.76 6.11
C ALA A 204 -10.97 9.80 5.12
N ALA A 205 -9.74 9.56 5.58
CA ALA A 205 -8.56 9.56 4.73
C ALA A 205 -8.66 8.53 3.59
N LEU A 206 -9.10 7.28 3.89
CA LEU A 206 -9.22 6.23 2.88
C LEU A 206 -10.37 6.46 1.90
N ARG A 207 -11.32 7.34 2.22
CA ARG A 207 -12.42 7.75 1.31
C ARG A 207 -12.02 8.85 0.34
N GLU A 208 -10.91 9.53 0.56
CA GLU A 208 -10.40 10.56 -0.34
C GLU A 208 -9.74 10.00 -1.61
N THR A 209 -9.58 8.70 -1.70
CA THR A 209 -9.05 8.01 -2.88
C THR A 209 -9.97 6.87 -3.31
N THR A 210 -9.99 6.56 -4.61
CA THR A 210 -10.68 5.37 -5.11
C THR A 210 -9.72 4.20 -5.36
N ILE A 211 -8.45 4.34 -5.01
CA ILE A 211 -7.51 3.22 -5.03
C ILE A 211 -7.95 2.22 -3.96
N ARG A 212 -8.05 0.95 -4.35
CA ARG A 212 -8.53 -0.12 -3.50
C ARG A 212 -7.80 -0.14 -2.15
N THR A 213 -8.55 -0.29 -1.07
CA THR A 213 -8.01 -0.56 0.27
C THR A 213 -7.77 -2.07 0.41
N ALA A 214 -6.65 -2.50 0.96
CA ALA A 214 -6.38 -3.92 1.24
C ALA A 214 -7.34 -4.45 2.32
N LEU A 215 -7.54 -5.77 2.35
CA LEU A 215 -8.29 -6.38 3.45
C LEU A 215 -7.46 -6.40 4.76
N PRO A 216 -8.12 -6.26 5.92
CA PRO A 216 -7.52 -6.46 7.23
C PRO A 216 -6.84 -7.83 7.38
N ASP A 217 -5.96 -7.95 8.39
CA ASP A 217 -5.17 -9.16 8.60
C ASP A 217 -5.89 -10.24 9.41
N THR A 218 -7.01 -9.90 10.07
CA THR A 218 -7.86 -10.86 10.77
C THR A 218 -9.12 -11.16 9.97
N GLU A 219 -9.57 -12.41 10.01
CA GLU A 219 -10.73 -12.88 9.27
C GLU A 219 -12.00 -12.07 9.60
N ASN A 220 -12.28 -11.87 10.89
CA ASN A 220 -13.48 -11.14 11.33
C ASN A 220 -13.49 -9.68 10.85
N GLU A 221 -12.35 -8.98 10.91
CA GLU A 221 -12.26 -7.61 10.40
C GLU A 221 -12.38 -7.58 8.86
N ALA A 222 -11.81 -8.56 8.16
CA ALA A 222 -11.94 -8.67 6.71
C ALA A 222 -13.39 -8.93 6.28
N MET A 223 -14.10 -9.83 6.97
CA MET A 223 -15.55 -10.07 6.76
C MET A 223 -16.36 -8.79 6.99
N THR A 224 -16.09 -8.08 8.09
CA THR A 224 -16.75 -6.81 8.41
C THR A 224 -16.54 -5.79 7.29
N MET A 225 -15.30 -5.61 6.85
CA MET A 225 -14.98 -4.67 5.78
C MET A 225 -15.66 -5.05 4.47
N MET A 226 -15.64 -6.33 4.06
CA MET A 226 -16.31 -6.81 2.86
C MET A 226 -17.81 -6.58 2.91
N THR A 227 -18.44 -6.84 4.07
CA THR A 227 -19.87 -6.58 4.27
C THR A 227 -20.21 -5.10 4.08
N LEU A 228 -19.39 -4.19 4.61
CA LEU A 228 -19.57 -2.74 4.44
C LEU A 228 -19.30 -2.30 2.99
N LYS A 229 -18.39 -2.95 2.29
CA LYS A 229 -18.08 -2.65 0.88
C LYS A 229 -19.13 -3.19 -0.10
N LYS A 230 -19.89 -4.20 0.30
CA LYS A 230 -20.94 -4.80 -0.54
C LYS A 230 -21.98 -3.74 -0.92
N GLY A 231 -22.19 -3.53 -2.22
CA GLY A 231 -23.08 -2.47 -2.74
C GLY A 231 -22.47 -1.05 -2.77
N GLN A 232 -21.25 -0.85 -2.24
CA GLN A 232 -20.54 0.44 -2.32
C GLN A 232 -19.43 0.44 -3.38
N THR A 233 -19.04 -0.75 -3.87
CA THR A 233 -18.03 -0.95 -4.90
C THR A 233 -18.66 -1.59 -6.14
N THR A 234 -17.95 -1.52 -7.27
CA THR A 234 -18.35 -2.26 -8.46
C THR A 234 -18.24 -3.76 -8.24
N ALA A 235 -18.97 -4.55 -9.00
CA ALA A 235 -18.90 -6.01 -8.92
C ALA A 235 -17.47 -6.54 -9.16
N ASP A 236 -16.75 -5.97 -10.13
CA ASP A 236 -15.37 -6.36 -10.45
C ASP A 236 -14.36 -5.98 -9.35
N GLU A 237 -14.60 -4.91 -8.61
CA GLU A 237 -13.80 -4.57 -7.41
C GLU A 237 -14.12 -5.53 -6.26
N TYR A 238 -15.40 -5.88 -6.07
CA TYR A 238 -15.82 -6.82 -5.03
C TYR A 238 -15.25 -8.22 -5.29
N GLU A 239 -15.15 -8.64 -6.56
CA GLU A 239 -14.45 -9.88 -6.93
C GLU A 239 -13.01 -9.88 -6.44
N LYS A 240 -12.26 -8.77 -6.62
CA LYS A 240 -10.87 -8.66 -6.13
C LYS A 240 -10.77 -8.78 -4.60
N TYR A 241 -11.75 -8.24 -3.88
CA TYR A 241 -11.83 -8.45 -2.43
C TYR A 241 -12.08 -9.91 -2.06
N SER A 242 -12.96 -10.60 -2.79
CA SER A 242 -13.24 -12.02 -2.58
C SER A 242 -12.01 -12.89 -2.87
N ASP A 243 -11.25 -12.58 -3.93
CA ASP A 243 -9.99 -13.25 -4.24
C ASP A 243 -8.94 -13.05 -3.15
N GLU A 244 -8.78 -11.80 -2.68
CA GLU A 244 -7.86 -11.50 -1.59
C GLU A 244 -8.28 -12.22 -0.31
N PHE A 245 -9.59 -12.27 -0.02
CA PHE A 245 -10.12 -12.95 1.16
C PHE A 245 -9.81 -14.46 1.12
N ILE A 246 -10.11 -15.14 0.01
CA ILE A 246 -9.80 -16.56 -0.16
C ILE A 246 -8.30 -16.82 -0.04
N SER A 247 -7.47 -15.93 -0.58
CA SER A 247 -6.01 -16.04 -0.48
C SER A 247 -5.50 -15.88 0.97
N LYS A 248 -6.08 -14.96 1.75
CA LYS A 248 -5.69 -14.69 3.15
C LYS A 248 -6.27 -15.74 4.11
N PHE A 249 -7.49 -16.18 3.86
CA PHE A 249 -8.27 -17.06 4.74
C PHE A 249 -8.83 -18.27 3.99
N PRO A 250 -7.97 -19.16 3.47
CA PRO A 250 -8.38 -20.26 2.59
C PRO A 250 -9.25 -21.32 3.26
N THR A 251 -9.34 -21.32 4.59
CA THR A 251 -10.19 -22.22 5.37
C THR A 251 -11.52 -21.62 5.81
N SER A 252 -11.81 -20.38 5.41
CA SER A 252 -13.08 -19.71 5.68
C SER A 252 -14.10 -19.99 4.58
N ALA A 253 -15.31 -20.37 4.95
CA ALA A 253 -16.41 -20.58 4.00
C ALA A 253 -16.88 -19.27 3.35
N PHE A 254 -16.74 -18.14 4.05
CA PHE A 254 -17.25 -16.83 3.63
C PHE A 254 -16.73 -16.38 2.27
N GLY A 255 -15.42 -16.43 2.03
CA GLY A 255 -14.82 -15.95 0.77
C GLY A 255 -15.30 -16.73 -0.44
N TYR A 256 -15.45 -18.05 -0.30
CA TYR A 256 -15.98 -18.91 -1.36
C TYR A 256 -17.43 -18.58 -1.69
N LYS A 257 -18.26 -18.34 -0.67
CA LYS A 257 -19.64 -17.90 -0.84
C LYS A 257 -19.72 -16.57 -1.60
N GLU A 258 -18.99 -15.56 -1.16
CA GLU A 258 -19.05 -14.22 -1.76
C GLU A 258 -18.58 -14.25 -3.22
N LYS A 259 -17.51 -14.96 -3.54
CA LYS A 259 -17.05 -15.09 -4.91
C LYS A 259 -17.98 -15.95 -5.77
N ALA A 260 -18.55 -17.04 -5.24
CA ALA A 260 -19.51 -17.87 -5.97
C ALA A 260 -20.81 -17.11 -6.27
N ALA A 261 -21.27 -16.25 -5.36
CA ALA A 261 -22.42 -15.36 -5.63
C ALA A 261 -22.13 -14.41 -6.80
N TYR A 262 -20.95 -13.80 -6.84
CA TYR A 262 -20.51 -12.95 -7.96
C TYR A 262 -20.48 -13.71 -9.29
N LEU A 263 -19.93 -14.93 -9.32
CA LEU A 263 -19.91 -15.78 -10.51
C LEU A 263 -21.35 -16.16 -10.97
N THR A 264 -22.24 -16.41 -10.00
CA THR A 264 -23.66 -16.70 -10.27
C THR A 264 -24.37 -15.50 -10.90
N ASP A 265 -24.05 -14.28 -10.48
CA ASP A 265 -24.59 -13.06 -11.07
C ASP A 265 -24.11 -12.85 -12.52
N LYS A 266 -22.91 -13.30 -12.84
CA LYS A 266 -22.38 -13.36 -14.21
C LYS A 266 -22.87 -14.55 -15.04
N ALA A 267 -23.73 -15.40 -14.47
CA ALA A 267 -24.18 -16.66 -15.08
C ALA A 267 -23.05 -17.69 -15.34
N GLU A 268 -21.96 -17.57 -14.61
CA GLU A 268 -20.81 -18.51 -14.63
C GLU A 268 -21.03 -19.67 -13.63
N TYR A 269 -22.13 -20.40 -13.80
CA TYR A 269 -22.63 -21.38 -12.82
C TYR A 269 -21.66 -22.55 -12.60
N ASP A 270 -20.99 -23.05 -13.64
CA ASP A 270 -19.99 -24.14 -13.52
C ASP A 270 -18.80 -23.70 -12.66
N ALA A 271 -18.35 -22.47 -12.84
CA ALA A 271 -17.26 -21.92 -12.04
C ALA A 271 -17.68 -21.72 -10.58
N ALA A 272 -18.90 -21.21 -10.36
CA ALA A 272 -19.48 -21.06 -9.03
C ALA A 272 -19.63 -22.41 -8.31
N ALA A 273 -20.12 -23.44 -8.99
CA ALA A 273 -20.29 -24.77 -8.43
C ALA A 273 -18.93 -25.39 -8.01
N LYS A 274 -17.94 -25.34 -8.89
CA LYS A 274 -16.58 -25.82 -8.60
C LYS A 274 -15.95 -25.09 -7.41
N LEU A 275 -16.16 -23.77 -7.34
CA LEU A 275 -15.65 -22.94 -6.25
C LEU A 275 -16.29 -23.30 -4.91
N MET A 276 -17.62 -23.54 -4.88
CA MET A 276 -18.30 -23.98 -3.66
C MET A 276 -17.85 -25.37 -3.22
N GLU A 277 -17.65 -26.31 -4.14
CA GLU A 277 -17.09 -27.63 -3.85
C GLU A 277 -15.64 -27.57 -3.30
N GLU A 278 -14.85 -26.64 -3.84
CA GLU A 278 -13.52 -26.34 -3.29
C GLU A 278 -13.62 -25.78 -1.86
N GLY A 279 -14.54 -24.82 -1.65
CA GLY A 279 -14.84 -24.24 -0.34
C GLY A 279 -15.22 -25.32 0.68
N ILE A 280 -16.11 -26.24 0.33
CA ILE A 280 -16.47 -27.39 1.18
C ILE A 280 -15.24 -28.25 1.52
N LYS A 281 -14.35 -28.51 0.57
CA LYS A 281 -13.13 -29.30 0.82
C LYS A 281 -12.16 -28.58 1.77
N LYS A 282 -11.97 -27.27 1.61
CA LYS A 282 -10.96 -26.50 2.33
C LYS A 282 -11.43 -25.88 3.64
N SER A 283 -12.74 -25.56 3.75
CA SER A 283 -13.27 -24.88 4.91
C SER A 283 -13.09 -25.67 6.21
N ALA A 284 -12.77 -24.96 7.27
CA ALA A 284 -12.74 -25.53 8.62
C ALA A 284 -14.17 -25.81 9.14
N ALA A 285 -15.14 -24.96 8.83
CA ALA A 285 -16.56 -25.10 9.13
C ALA A 285 -17.28 -25.74 7.93
N LYS A 286 -17.35 -27.08 7.91
CA LYS A 286 -17.97 -27.83 6.81
C LYS A 286 -19.46 -27.60 6.70
N ASP A 287 -20.13 -27.54 7.83
CA ASP A 287 -21.55 -27.22 7.99
C ASP A 287 -21.89 -25.85 7.36
N GLU A 288 -21.14 -24.81 7.71
CA GLU A 288 -21.30 -23.48 7.10
C GLU A 288 -21.08 -23.51 5.58
N ALA A 289 -20.04 -24.21 5.12
CA ALA A 289 -19.74 -24.29 3.68
C ALA A 289 -20.85 -25.01 2.90
N HIS A 290 -21.41 -26.10 3.45
CA HIS A 290 -22.56 -26.79 2.88
C HIS A 290 -23.83 -25.94 2.89
N SER A 291 -24.12 -25.26 4.01
CA SER A 291 -25.24 -24.34 4.14
C SER A 291 -25.15 -23.19 3.13
N ASN A 292 -23.96 -22.58 2.98
CA ASN A 292 -23.71 -21.54 1.99
C ASN A 292 -23.95 -22.03 0.54
N TYR A 293 -23.60 -23.26 0.23
CA TYR A 293 -23.84 -23.83 -1.09
C TYR A 293 -25.34 -24.09 -1.34
N ALA A 294 -26.04 -24.62 -0.34
CA ALA A 294 -27.49 -24.81 -0.42
C ALA A 294 -28.22 -23.48 -0.62
N ASP A 295 -27.83 -22.43 0.15
CA ASP A 295 -28.40 -21.08 0.00
C ASP A 295 -28.17 -20.52 -1.41
N LEU A 296 -26.96 -20.64 -1.96
CA LEU A 296 -26.63 -20.16 -3.30
C LEU A 296 -27.48 -20.84 -4.38
N ILE A 297 -27.68 -22.16 -4.29
CA ILE A 297 -28.53 -22.93 -5.19
C ILE A 297 -29.99 -22.45 -5.07
N TYR A 298 -30.49 -22.33 -3.84
CA TYR A 298 -31.84 -21.87 -3.56
C TYR A 298 -32.10 -20.46 -4.10
N GLN A 299 -31.20 -19.51 -3.83
CA GLN A 299 -31.31 -18.13 -4.32
C GLN A 299 -31.35 -18.09 -5.85
N LYS A 300 -30.50 -18.87 -6.54
CA LYS A 300 -30.51 -18.98 -8.00
C LYS A 300 -31.86 -19.50 -8.51
N ILE A 301 -32.42 -20.53 -7.91
CA ILE A 301 -33.71 -21.13 -8.33
C ILE A 301 -34.86 -20.10 -8.19
N ILE A 302 -34.91 -19.40 -7.05
CA ILE A 302 -35.98 -18.43 -6.78
C ILE A 302 -35.91 -17.19 -7.68
N TYR A 303 -34.73 -16.64 -7.89
CA TYR A 303 -34.57 -15.36 -8.58
C TYR A 303 -34.25 -15.48 -10.08
N LYS A 304 -33.62 -16.58 -10.51
CA LYS A 304 -33.17 -16.75 -11.89
C LYS A 304 -33.84 -17.95 -12.61
N GLY A 305 -34.62 -18.75 -11.87
CA GLY A 305 -35.32 -19.94 -12.37
C GLY A 305 -34.43 -21.21 -12.40
N ASP A 306 -35.07 -22.36 -12.27
CA ASP A 306 -34.41 -23.67 -12.18
C ASP A 306 -33.88 -24.17 -13.53
N SER A 307 -34.48 -23.75 -14.63
CA SER A 307 -34.11 -24.15 -15.99
C SER A 307 -32.76 -23.56 -16.47
N VAL A 308 -32.26 -22.51 -15.81
CA VAL A 308 -31.04 -21.79 -16.24
C VAL A 308 -29.78 -22.63 -16.03
N TYR A 309 -29.75 -23.45 -14.99
CA TYR A 309 -28.60 -24.35 -14.71
C TYR A 309 -29.12 -25.65 -14.08
N LYS A 310 -29.14 -26.72 -14.87
CA LYS A 310 -29.82 -27.98 -14.53
C LYS A 310 -29.21 -28.73 -13.35
N ASP A 311 -27.92 -28.52 -13.08
CA ASP A 311 -27.20 -29.21 -11.99
C ASP A 311 -27.52 -28.64 -10.60
N TRP A 312 -28.15 -27.47 -10.56
CA TRP A 312 -28.61 -26.85 -9.31
C TRP A 312 -30.12 -27.02 -9.16
N THR A 313 -30.49 -28.04 -8.39
CA THR A 313 -31.87 -28.44 -8.08
C THR A 313 -32.15 -28.27 -6.60
N LEU A 314 -33.45 -28.23 -6.24
CA LEU A 314 -33.86 -28.22 -4.82
C LEU A 314 -33.37 -29.47 -4.08
N ASP A 315 -33.37 -30.63 -4.74
CA ASP A 315 -32.84 -31.87 -4.15
C ASP A 315 -31.35 -31.74 -3.83
N LYS A 316 -30.56 -31.11 -4.69
CA LYS A 316 -29.14 -30.85 -4.42
C LYS A 316 -28.95 -29.88 -3.24
N ALA A 317 -29.78 -28.83 -3.16
CA ALA A 317 -29.75 -27.92 -2.01
C ALA A 317 -30.09 -28.63 -0.70
N ILE A 318 -31.14 -29.48 -0.72
CA ILE A 318 -31.54 -30.29 0.44
C ILE A 318 -30.41 -31.27 0.83
N ALA A 319 -29.80 -31.95 -0.15
CA ALA A 319 -28.67 -32.86 0.10
C ALA A 319 -27.48 -32.13 0.76
N CYS A 320 -27.20 -30.88 0.37
CA CYS A 320 -26.19 -30.08 1.07
C CYS A 320 -26.56 -29.80 2.52
N LEU A 321 -27.83 -29.47 2.82
CA LEU A 321 -28.29 -29.20 4.19
C LEU A 321 -28.29 -30.48 5.07
N LEU A 322 -28.57 -31.64 4.49
CA LEU A 322 -28.57 -32.90 5.24
C LEU A 322 -27.17 -33.42 5.59
N TYR A 323 -26.12 -32.83 5.03
CA TYR A 323 -24.72 -33.18 5.37
C TYR A 323 -24.30 -32.53 6.70
N THR A 324 -25.01 -31.53 7.16
CA THR A 324 -24.77 -30.86 8.46
C THR A 324 -25.53 -31.59 9.57
#